data_ce77ec2f3b64c5c8a35c6a1392dfedfe
#
_entry.id   ce77ec2f3b64c5c8a35c6a1392dfedfe
#
_cell.length_a   1.000
_cell.length_b   1.000
_cell.length_c   1.000
_cell.angle_alpha   90.00
_cell.angle_beta   90.00
_cell.angle_gamma   90.00
#
_symmetry.space_group_name_H-M   'P 1'
#
loop_
_entity.id
_entity.type
_entity.pdbx_description
1 polymer ?
#
loop_
_entity_poly.entity_id
_entity_poly.type
_entity_poly.pdbx_seq_one_letter_code
_entity_poly.pdbx_strand_id
1 'polypeptide(L)' 'MSELTLTLNGEPRRVRAATLAGLLEQLELDPRAVVVELNRRIVRRPELASTRLSDGDAVELVHFVGGG' A
#
# COMPACT_ATOMS: atom_id res chain seq x y z
N MET A 1 9.55 -15.99 -6.06
CA MET A 1 8.84 -14.81 -5.55
C MET A 1 7.37 -15.08 -5.56
N SER A 2 6.76 -14.96 -4.42
CA SER A 2 5.35 -15.25 -4.33
C SER A 2 4.53 -14.00 -4.60
N GLU A 3 3.39 -14.21 -5.19
CA GLU A 3 2.41 -13.16 -5.35
C GLU A 3 1.44 -13.17 -4.19
N LEU A 4 0.99 -12.01 -3.81
CA LEU A 4 -0.03 -11.84 -2.81
C LEU A 4 -1.29 -11.32 -3.46
N THR A 5 -2.44 -11.72 -2.93
CA THR A 5 -3.70 -11.11 -3.31
C THR A 5 -4.14 -10.20 -2.18
N LEU A 6 -4.25 -8.93 -2.48
CA LEU A 6 -4.70 -7.92 -1.53
C LEU A 6 -6.08 -7.43 -1.95
N THR A 7 -6.78 -6.84 -0.99
CA THR A 7 -7.92 -5.99 -1.34
C THR A 7 -7.40 -4.57 -1.36
N LEU A 8 -7.33 -3.97 -2.53
CA LEU A 8 -6.79 -2.63 -2.71
C LEU A 8 -7.92 -1.69 -3.05
N ASN A 9 -8.20 -0.78 -2.15
CA ASN A 9 -9.33 0.15 -2.31
C ASN A 9 -10.61 -0.60 -2.65
N GLY A 10 -10.85 -1.70 -1.93
CA GLY A 10 -12.07 -2.48 -2.09
C GLY A 10 -12.08 -3.49 -3.22
N GLU A 11 -10.98 -3.63 -3.96
CA GLU A 11 -10.94 -4.55 -5.08
C GLU A 11 -9.77 -5.53 -4.95
N PRO A 12 -9.97 -6.79 -5.35
CA PRO A 12 -8.86 -7.74 -5.28
C PRO A 12 -7.77 -7.36 -6.28
N ARG A 13 -6.53 -7.49 -5.84
CA ARG A 13 -5.39 -7.15 -6.67
C ARG A 13 -4.22 -8.05 -6.32
N ARG A 14 -3.58 -8.60 -7.35
CA ARG A 14 -2.40 -9.43 -7.16
C ARG A 14 -1.16 -8.56 -7.26
N VAL A 15 -0.27 -8.69 -6.29
CA VAL A 15 0.94 -7.88 -6.24
C VAL A 15 2.12 -8.76 -5.90
N ARG A 16 3.31 -8.26 -6.19
CA ARG A 16 4.55 -8.97 -5.86
C ARG A 16 5.36 -8.26 -4.80
N ALA A 17 4.81 -7.21 -4.23
CA ALA A 17 5.51 -6.43 -3.22
C ALA A 17 5.50 -7.17 -1.90
N ALA A 18 6.58 -7.06 -1.15
CA ALA A 18 6.69 -7.66 0.17
C ALA A 18 6.31 -6.68 1.27
N THR A 19 6.40 -5.38 1.01
CA THR A 19 6.13 -4.33 1.99
C THR A 19 5.24 -3.27 1.37
N LEU A 20 4.69 -2.41 2.23
CA LEU A 20 3.89 -1.30 1.73
C LEU A 20 4.72 -0.35 0.86
N ALA A 21 5.98 -0.11 1.23
CA ALA A 21 6.83 0.73 0.39
C ALA A 21 6.99 0.10 -0.99
N GLY A 22 7.21 -1.21 -1.05
CA GLY A 22 7.31 -1.91 -2.31
C GLY A 22 6.04 -1.86 -3.12
N LEU A 23 4.89 -1.90 -2.44
CA LEU A 23 3.60 -1.79 -3.12
C LEU A 23 3.46 -0.43 -3.79
N LEU A 24 3.78 0.64 -3.07
CA LEU A 24 3.69 1.97 -3.66
C LEU A 24 4.63 2.11 -4.84
N GLU A 25 5.83 1.53 -4.74
CA GLU A 25 6.77 1.56 -5.85
C GLU A 25 6.21 0.81 -7.07
N GLN A 26 5.63 -0.36 -6.83
CA GLN A 26 5.04 -1.13 -7.92
C GLN A 26 3.90 -0.38 -8.59
N LEU A 27 3.14 0.39 -7.83
CA LEU A 27 2.03 1.17 -8.36
C LEU A 27 2.48 2.53 -8.89
N GLU A 28 3.77 2.84 -8.76
CA GLU A 28 4.34 4.11 -9.21
C GLU A 28 3.72 5.30 -8.50
N LEU A 29 3.49 5.14 -7.22
CA LEU A 29 2.93 6.20 -6.39
C LEU A 29 3.99 6.79 -5.49
N ASP A 30 3.94 8.11 -5.33
CA ASP A 30 4.84 8.83 -4.44
C ASP A 30 4.33 8.66 -3.01
N PRO A 31 5.12 8.09 -2.10
CA PRO A 31 4.66 7.92 -0.71
C PRO A 31 4.27 9.22 -0.03
N ARG A 32 4.81 10.34 -0.51
CA ARG A 32 4.47 11.64 0.08
C ARG A 32 3.10 12.14 -0.35
N ALA A 33 2.52 11.51 -1.37
CA ALA A 33 1.26 11.96 -1.95
C ALA A 33 0.09 11.08 -1.58
N VAL A 34 0.29 10.10 -0.72
CA VAL A 34 -0.79 9.17 -0.36
C VAL A 34 -0.83 8.96 1.14
N VAL A 35 -2.03 8.70 1.63
CA VAL A 35 -2.23 8.15 2.97
C VAL A 35 -2.49 6.67 2.79
N VAL A 36 -1.80 5.85 3.57
CA VAL A 36 -1.87 4.40 3.45
C VAL A 36 -2.52 3.82 4.70
N GLU A 37 -3.54 2.99 4.50
CA GLU A 37 -4.13 2.21 5.58
C GLU A 37 -3.93 0.74 5.30
N LEU A 38 -3.54 0.01 6.32
CA LEU A 38 -3.42 -1.43 6.24
C LEU A 38 -4.34 -2.03 7.28
N ASN A 39 -5.35 -2.77 6.83
CA ASN A 39 -6.33 -3.39 7.71
C ASN A 39 -6.92 -2.37 8.67
N ARG A 40 -7.28 -1.21 8.11
CA ARG A 40 -7.94 -0.10 8.82
C ARG A 40 -7.04 0.65 9.78
N ARG A 41 -5.73 0.49 9.66
CA ARG A 41 -4.79 1.23 10.48
C ARG A 41 -3.91 2.07 9.57
N ILE A 42 -3.77 3.34 9.93
CA ILE A 42 -2.91 4.23 9.17
C ILE A 42 -1.46 3.85 9.41
N VAL A 43 -0.71 3.71 8.33
CA VAL A 43 0.73 3.43 8.40
C VAL A 43 1.46 4.66 7.94
N ARG A 44 2.31 5.18 8.80
CA ARG A 44 3.04 6.40 8.52
C ARG A 44 4.22 6.12 7.60
N ARG A 45 4.64 7.17 6.88
CA ARG A 45 5.70 7.06 5.90
C ARG A 45 6.96 6.34 6.40
N PRO A 46 7.49 6.69 7.58
CA PRO A 46 8.73 6.03 8.01
C PRO A 46 8.57 4.53 8.22
N GLU A 47 7.33 4.04 8.35
CA GLU A 47 7.08 2.63 8.61
C GLU A 47 6.72 1.84 7.37
N LEU A 48 6.58 2.51 6.23
CA LEU A 48 6.13 1.81 5.02
C LEU A 48 7.11 0.71 4.60
N ALA A 49 8.39 0.98 4.72
CA ALA A 49 9.41 0.02 4.28
C ALA A 49 9.53 -1.18 5.21
N SER A 50 9.09 -1.03 6.46
CA SER A 50 9.19 -2.12 7.43
C SER A 50 7.86 -2.83 7.66
N THR A 51 6.78 -2.38 7.03
CA THR A 51 5.48 -2.99 7.20
C THR A 51 5.27 -4.03 6.12
N ARG A 52 5.27 -5.30 6.51
CA ARG A 52 5.17 -6.39 5.57
C ARG A 52 3.72 -6.67 5.21
N LEU A 53 3.52 -7.06 3.97
CA LEU A 53 2.21 -7.44 3.45
C LEU A 53 2.02 -8.92 3.58
N SER A 54 0.77 -9.31 3.80
CA SER A 54 0.36 -10.71 3.85
C SER A 54 -0.80 -10.92 2.90
N ASP A 55 -0.91 -12.14 2.41
CA ASP A 55 -2.02 -12.49 1.55
C ASP A 55 -3.34 -12.21 2.27
N GLY A 56 -4.25 -11.57 1.58
CA GLY A 56 -5.55 -11.24 2.16
C GLY A 56 -5.62 -9.90 2.87
N ASP A 57 -4.50 -9.18 2.96
CA ASP A 57 -4.53 -7.87 3.60
C ASP A 57 -5.42 -6.90 2.84
N ALA A 58 -6.05 -5.99 3.58
CA ALA A 58 -6.84 -4.91 3.00
C ALA A 58 -6.02 -3.62 3.08
N VAL A 59 -5.76 -3.04 1.93
CA VAL A 59 -4.98 -1.81 1.83
C VAL A 59 -5.84 -0.73 1.20
N GLU A 60 -5.84 0.44 1.80
CA GLU A 60 -6.51 1.60 1.21
C GLU A 60 -5.50 2.70 1.01
N LEU A 61 -5.56 3.28 -0.17
CA LEU A 61 -4.67 4.37 -0.55
C LEU A 61 -5.53 5.57 -0.89
N VAL A 62 -5.30 6.66 -0.20
CA VAL A 62 -5.98 7.93 -0.48
C VAL A 62 -4.94 8.86 -1.06
N HIS A 63 -5.15 9.22 -2.30
CA HIS A 63 -4.19 10.03 -3.04
C HIS A 63 -4.54 11.50 -2.90
N PHE A 64 -3.58 12.30 -2.53
CA PHE A 64 -3.80 13.73 -2.43
C PHE A 64 -3.72 14.36 -3.80
N VAL A 65 -4.64 15.24 -4.09
CA VAL A 65 -4.68 15.95 -5.35
C VAL A 65 -4.44 17.42 -5.07
N GLY A 66 -3.73 18.05 -5.94
CA GLY A 66 -3.57 19.48 -5.86
C GLY A 66 -2.59 19.91 -4.82
N GLY A 67 -1.55 19.40 -4.77
CA GLY A 67 -0.56 19.68 -3.81
C GLY A 67 -0.52 21.11 -3.31
N GLY A 68 -1.01 21.32 -2.40
CA GLY A 68 -0.90 22.60 -1.73
C GLY A 68 0.47 22.71 -1.14
#